data_d3a68c1148abf8f31c623fd113945893
#
_entry.id   d3a68c1148abf8f31c623fd113945893
#
_cell.length_a   1.000
_cell.length_b   1.000
_cell.length_c   1.000
_cell.angle_alpha   90.00
_cell.angle_beta   90.00
_cell.angle_gamma   90.00
#
_symmetry.space_group_name_H-M   'P 1'
#
loop_
_entity.id
_entity.type
_entity.pdbx_description
1 polymer ?
#
loop_
_entity_poly.entity_id
_entity_poly.type
_entity_poly.pdbx_seq_one_letter_code
_entity_poly.pdbx_strand_id
1 'polypeptide(L)'
;MNVPFQIQMEPNRMIRGDVYPADQTSQGTVVICHGFKGFKDWGMFPYVAKQLSDHYDVITFNFSHNGVGDDLLEFTELEKFATNTYTRELEDLHTLVQHIRGGSLPTTYEIRKQPIFLLGHSKGAGVSLIYSFNHPDLIQGVISWNGITNVDLFSEEEKHDMRSKGRAYVYNARTKQQMPLNLELLEDLQEHADNYHIMERVKSAITPIVLIQGSEDGIWLREGSAKLVEANSTIDWIQIPGGNHTFNSVHPFQGTTTPLEEAICQTKNYMEAWTKFS
;
A
#
# COMPACT_ATOMS: atom_id res chain seq x y z
N MET A 1 0.36 0.68 -22.34
CA MET A 1 -0.56 -0.47 -22.09
C MET A 1 0.06 -1.24 -20.93
N ASN A 2 -0.71 -1.61 -19.91
CA ASN A 2 -0.21 -2.41 -18.81
C ASN A 2 -0.04 -3.89 -19.22
N VAL A 3 0.87 -4.59 -18.53
CA VAL A 3 1.22 -5.99 -18.78
C VAL A 3 0.93 -6.79 -17.52
N PRO A 4 -0.02 -7.73 -17.54
CA PRO A 4 -0.39 -8.50 -16.37
C PRO A 4 0.69 -9.50 -15.96
N PHE A 5 0.72 -9.84 -14.66
CA PHE A 5 1.50 -10.93 -14.11
C PHE A 5 0.77 -11.65 -12.98
N GLN A 6 1.20 -12.88 -12.71
CA GLN A 6 0.74 -13.67 -11.57
C GLN A 6 1.92 -14.39 -10.94
N ILE A 7 2.04 -14.34 -9.61
CA ILE A 7 3.04 -15.08 -8.86
C ILE A 7 2.30 -16.08 -7.99
N GLN A 8 2.49 -17.37 -8.26
CA GLN A 8 1.98 -18.44 -7.41
C GLN A 8 2.95 -18.65 -6.24
N MET A 9 2.51 -18.39 -5.03
CA MET A 9 3.30 -18.60 -3.81
C MET A 9 3.05 -19.99 -3.24
N GLU A 10 1.78 -20.36 -3.06
CA GLU A 10 1.30 -21.64 -2.55
C GLU A 10 0.06 -22.07 -3.35
N PRO A 11 -0.41 -23.31 -3.26
CA PRO A 11 -1.54 -23.79 -4.09
C PRO A 11 -2.77 -22.87 -4.09
N ASN A 12 -3.06 -22.20 -2.97
CA ASN A 12 -4.21 -21.29 -2.82
C ASN A 12 -3.81 -19.82 -2.60
N ARG A 13 -2.53 -19.46 -2.78
CA ARG A 13 -2.00 -18.13 -2.55
C ARG A 13 -1.33 -17.58 -3.80
N MET A 14 -1.90 -16.52 -4.35
CA MET A 14 -1.45 -15.94 -5.62
C MET A 14 -1.44 -14.41 -5.52
N ILE A 15 -0.36 -13.79 -5.94
CA ILE A 15 -0.27 -12.34 -6.17
C ILE A 15 -0.65 -12.09 -7.63
N ARG A 16 -1.61 -11.19 -7.86
CA ARG A 16 -2.00 -10.74 -9.20
C ARG A 16 -1.69 -9.26 -9.35
N GLY A 17 -1.06 -8.88 -10.44
CA GLY A 17 -0.69 -7.48 -10.66
C GLY A 17 -0.53 -7.12 -12.12
N ASP A 18 -0.24 -5.83 -12.33
CA ASP A 18 0.07 -5.25 -13.63
C ASP A 18 1.36 -4.46 -13.55
N VAL A 19 2.17 -4.57 -14.59
CA VAL A 19 3.28 -3.67 -14.85
C VAL A 19 2.82 -2.59 -15.82
N TYR A 20 3.05 -1.34 -15.50
CA TYR A 20 2.96 -0.18 -16.37
C TYR A 20 4.39 0.19 -16.78
N PRO A 21 4.85 -0.23 -17.96
CA PRO A 21 6.20 0.09 -18.42
C PRO A 21 6.43 1.59 -18.51
N ALA A 22 7.64 2.04 -18.18
CA ALA A 22 8.03 3.43 -18.36
C ALA A 22 7.94 3.82 -19.84
N ASP A 23 7.35 4.98 -20.12
CA ASP A 23 7.27 5.53 -21.50
C ASP A 23 8.65 5.99 -22.00
N GLN A 24 9.57 6.31 -21.07
CA GLN A 24 10.97 6.69 -21.34
C GLN A 24 11.93 5.69 -20.70
N THR A 25 13.22 6.01 -20.66
CA THR A 25 14.17 5.20 -19.89
C THR A 25 13.79 5.21 -18.42
N SER A 26 13.47 4.04 -17.88
CA SER A 26 13.01 3.89 -16.51
C SER A 26 14.11 4.32 -15.52
N GLN A 27 13.75 5.14 -14.55
CA GLN A 27 14.61 5.64 -13.48
C GLN A 27 14.47 4.84 -12.18
N GLY A 28 13.52 3.89 -12.13
CA GLY A 28 13.23 3.08 -10.97
C GLY A 28 11.93 2.30 -11.13
N THR A 29 11.62 1.48 -10.15
CA THR A 29 10.34 0.75 -10.07
C THR A 29 9.53 1.27 -8.90
N VAL A 30 8.27 1.63 -9.13
CA VAL A 30 7.31 2.03 -8.09
C VAL A 30 6.34 0.87 -7.85
N VAL A 31 6.25 0.41 -6.61
CA VAL A 31 5.26 -0.60 -6.21
C VAL A 31 4.15 0.09 -5.44
N ILE A 32 2.91 0.03 -5.94
CA ILE A 32 1.73 0.64 -5.32
C ILE A 32 1.04 -0.39 -4.42
N CYS A 33 1.00 -0.11 -3.11
CA CYS A 33 0.37 -0.92 -2.07
C CYS A 33 -0.99 -0.31 -1.71
N HIS A 34 -2.08 -1.03 -2.03
CA HIS A 34 -3.45 -0.58 -1.72
C HIS A 34 -3.81 -0.71 -0.23
N GLY A 35 -4.87 0.00 0.20
CA GLY A 35 -5.35 -0.01 1.58
C GLY A 35 -6.31 -1.15 1.92
N PHE A 36 -6.85 -1.12 3.16
CA PHE A 36 -7.87 -2.05 3.64
C PHE A 36 -9.16 -1.93 2.81
N LYS A 37 -9.75 -3.06 2.43
CA LYS A 37 -10.86 -3.16 1.46
C LYS A 37 -10.54 -2.53 0.09
N GLY A 38 -9.26 -2.38 -0.22
CA GLY A 38 -8.77 -1.90 -1.50
C GLY A 38 -8.33 -3.04 -2.42
N PHE A 39 -7.99 -2.68 -3.65
CA PHE A 39 -7.42 -3.56 -4.67
C PHE A 39 -6.69 -2.72 -5.73
N LYS A 40 -5.87 -3.37 -6.54
CA LYS A 40 -4.97 -2.72 -7.50
C LYS A 40 -5.66 -1.79 -8.52
N ASP A 41 -6.93 -2.09 -8.87
CA ASP A 41 -7.72 -1.31 -9.83
C ASP A 41 -8.74 -0.39 -9.17
N TRP A 42 -8.62 -0.18 -7.85
CA TRP A 42 -9.52 0.71 -7.14
C TRP A 42 -9.33 2.17 -7.58
N GLY A 43 -10.41 2.77 -8.08
CA GLY A 43 -10.52 4.20 -8.40
C GLY A 43 -9.28 4.78 -9.07
N MET A 44 -8.47 5.48 -8.31
CA MET A 44 -7.33 6.25 -8.78
C MET A 44 -6.09 5.44 -9.19
N PHE A 45 -5.91 4.21 -8.70
CA PHE A 45 -4.61 3.53 -8.84
C PHE A 45 -4.16 3.28 -10.28
N PRO A 46 -5.03 2.84 -11.23
CA PRO A 46 -4.63 2.71 -12.62
C PRO A 46 -4.21 4.04 -13.26
N TYR A 47 -4.90 5.14 -12.89
CA TYR A 47 -4.56 6.48 -13.34
C TYR A 47 -3.20 6.92 -12.77
N VAL A 48 -3.00 6.79 -11.47
CA VAL A 48 -1.74 7.10 -10.78
C VAL A 48 -0.58 6.31 -11.40
N ALA A 49 -0.77 5.00 -11.60
CA ALA A 49 0.24 4.16 -12.23
C ALA A 49 0.62 4.67 -13.63
N LYS A 50 -0.37 5.06 -14.45
CA LYS A 50 -0.12 5.63 -15.76
C LYS A 50 0.61 6.98 -15.69
N GLN A 51 0.27 7.86 -14.73
CA GLN A 51 0.95 9.14 -14.56
C GLN A 51 2.40 8.99 -14.12
N LEU A 52 2.70 8.03 -13.25
CA LEU A 52 4.07 7.75 -12.80
C LEU A 52 4.89 7.01 -13.87
N SER A 53 4.23 6.30 -14.79
CA SER A 53 4.91 5.55 -15.86
C SER A 53 5.56 6.44 -16.93
N ASP A 54 5.51 7.76 -16.82
CA ASP A 54 6.30 8.64 -17.68
C ASP A 54 7.80 8.34 -17.55
N HIS A 55 8.29 8.06 -16.33
CA HIS A 55 9.72 7.88 -16.01
C HIS A 55 10.03 6.64 -15.15
N TYR A 56 9.04 5.91 -14.66
CA TYR A 56 9.22 4.77 -13.76
C TYR A 56 8.46 3.54 -14.29
N ASP A 57 9.01 2.36 -14.09
CA ASP A 57 8.19 1.16 -14.17
C ASP A 57 7.27 1.13 -12.96
N VAL A 58 5.95 1.02 -13.18
CA VAL A 58 5.00 1.03 -12.06
C VAL A 58 4.29 -0.31 -11.96
N ILE A 59 4.23 -0.84 -10.75
CA ILE A 59 3.56 -2.10 -10.44
C ILE A 59 2.37 -1.83 -9.54
N THR A 60 1.19 -2.23 -9.98
CA THR A 60 0.01 -2.37 -9.14
C THR A 60 -0.24 -3.84 -8.89
N PHE A 61 -0.62 -4.23 -7.68
CA PHE A 61 -0.89 -5.63 -7.36
C PHE A 61 -1.97 -5.76 -6.29
N ASN A 62 -2.60 -6.91 -6.24
CA ASN A 62 -3.46 -7.33 -5.15
C ASN A 62 -2.66 -8.16 -4.16
N PHE A 63 -2.71 -7.79 -2.87
CA PHE A 63 -2.29 -8.70 -1.81
C PHE A 63 -3.08 -10.01 -1.92
N SER A 64 -2.42 -11.12 -1.73
CA SER A 64 -2.95 -12.46 -2.03
C SER A 64 -4.23 -12.80 -1.28
N HIS A 65 -4.46 -12.15 -0.13
CA HIS A 65 -5.61 -12.35 0.73
C HIS A 65 -6.53 -11.12 0.80
N ASN A 66 -6.43 -10.17 -0.13
CA ASN A 66 -7.29 -8.99 -0.12
C ASN A 66 -8.79 -9.29 -0.40
N GLY A 67 -9.10 -10.53 -0.78
CA GLY A 67 -10.46 -10.99 -1.04
C GLY A 67 -10.93 -10.85 -2.48
N VAL A 68 -10.09 -10.29 -3.36
CA VAL A 68 -10.36 -10.19 -4.79
C VAL A 68 -9.84 -11.45 -5.49
N GLY A 69 -10.73 -12.17 -6.17
CA GLY A 69 -10.42 -13.40 -6.87
C GLY A 69 -10.12 -13.20 -8.36
N ASP A 70 -10.66 -14.09 -9.18
CA ASP A 70 -10.49 -14.03 -10.65
C ASP A 70 -11.26 -12.88 -11.28
N ASP A 71 -12.39 -12.48 -10.69
CA ASP A 71 -13.01 -11.19 -10.98
C ASP A 71 -12.22 -10.11 -10.23
N LEU A 72 -11.42 -9.34 -10.98
CA LEU A 72 -10.48 -8.38 -10.41
C LEU A 72 -11.13 -7.11 -9.84
N LEU A 73 -12.47 -6.97 -9.95
CA LEU A 73 -13.21 -5.82 -9.47
C LEU A 73 -14.11 -6.13 -8.25
N GLU A 74 -14.29 -7.41 -7.95
CA GLU A 74 -15.22 -7.85 -6.91
C GLU A 74 -14.53 -8.67 -5.81
N PHE A 75 -15.04 -8.55 -4.58
CA PHE A 75 -14.61 -9.37 -3.46
C PHE A 75 -15.34 -10.71 -3.47
N THR A 76 -14.76 -11.70 -4.15
CA THR A 76 -15.32 -13.04 -4.31
C THR A 76 -14.67 -14.09 -3.41
N GLU A 77 -13.49 -13.79 -2.83
CA GLU A 77 -12.74 -14.68 -1.95
C GLU A 77 -12.76 -14.18 -0.49
N LEU A 78 -13.97 -14.06 0.09
CA LEU A 78 -14.15 -13.47 1.43
C LEU A 78 -13.43 -14.23 2.55
N GLU A 79 -13.27 -15.55 2.43
CA GLU A 79 -12.51 -16.33 3.40
C GLU A 79 -11.00 -16.01 3.40
N LYS A 80 -10.44 -15.65 2.26
CA LYS A 80 -9.08 -15.09 2.22
C LYS A 80 -9.03 -13.72 2.88
N PHE A 81 -9.99 -12.84 2.57
CA PHE A 81 -10.08 -11.54 3.24
C PHE A 81 -10.14 -11.67 4.77
N ALA A 82 -10.89 -12.66 5.28
CA ALA A 82 -11.03 -12.91 6.71
C ALA A 82 -9.70 -13.18 7.41
N THR A 83 -8.70 -13.64 6.68
CA THR A 83 -7.39 -14.04 7.20
C THR A 83 -6.23 -13.18 6.65
N ASN A 84 -6.53 -12.00 6.10
CA ASN A 84 -5.53 -11.10 5.51
C ASN A 84 -4.72 -10.36 6.57
N THR A 85 -3.79 -11.07 7.22
CA THR A 85 -2.88 -10.53 8.25
C THR A 85 -1.82 -9.59 7.67
N TYR A 86 -1.16 -8.80 8.54
CA TYR A 86 0.02 -8.01 8.14
C TYR A 86 1.20 -8.91 7.76
N THR A 87 1.38 -10.03 8.44
CA THR A 87 2.39 -11.04 8.06
C THR A 87 2.23 -11.45 6.59
N ARG A 88 1.01 -11.79 6.16
CA ARG A 88 0.75 -12.18 4.76
C ARG A 88 1.02 -11.05 3.78
N GLU A 89 0.60 -9.82 4.09
CA GLU A 89 0.87 -8.68 3.21
C GLU A 89 2.37 -8.37 3.10
N LEU A 90 3.12 -8.49 4.20
CA LEU A 90 4.58 -8.31 4.20
C LEU A 90 5.30 -9.40 3.41
N GLU A 91 4.87 -10.65 3.51
CA GLU A 91 5.38 -11.77 2.71
C GLU A 91 5.08 -11.62 1.22
N ASP A 92 3.87 -11.19 0.88
CA ASP A 92 3.47 -10.89 -0.51
C ASP A 92 4.36 -9.80 -1.09
N LEU A 93 4.54 -8.70 -0.35
CA LEU A 93 5.39 -7.59 -0.78
C LEU A 93 6.85 -8.03 -0.90
N HIS A 94 7.34 -8.84 0.04
CA HIS A 94 8.70 -9.39 -0.02
C HIS A 94 8.90 -10.26 -1.27
N THR A 95 7.98 -11.16 -1.53
CA THR A 95 8.02 -12.02 -2.72
C THR A 95 8.03 -11.18 -4.01
N LEU A 96 7.17 -10.17 -4.10
CA LEU A 96 7.13 -9.28 -5.26
C LEU A 96 8.46 -8.52 -5.43
N VAL A 97 9.00 -7.93 -4.36
CA VAL A 97 10.28 -7.20 -4.40
C VAL A 97 11.43 -8.13 -4.81
N GLN A 98 11.46 -9.37 -4.33
CA GLN A 98 12.49 -10.35 -4.74
C GLN A 98 12.39 -10.68 -6.25
N HIS A 99 11.18 -10.86 -6.77
CA HIS A 99 10.97 -11.07 -8.21
C HIS A 99 11.43 -9.89 -9.06
N ILE A 100 11.15 -8.66 -8.63
CA ILE A 100 11.61 -7.44 -9.30
C ILE A 100 13.13 -7.39 -9.31
N ARG A 101 13.76 -7.54 -8.15
CA ARG A 101 15.23 -7.49 -8.01
C ARG A 101 15.95 -8.61 -8.76
N GLY A 102 15.33 -9.79 -8.79
CA GLY A 102 15.84 -10.96 -9.50
C GLY A 102 15.66 -10.89 -11.01
N GLY A 103 14.84 -9.95 -11.53
CA GLY A 103 14.45 -9.93 -12.94
C GLY A 103 13.64 -11.16 -13.35
N SER A 104 12.90 -11.74 -12.40
CA SER A 104 12.15 -12.99 -12.56
C SER A 104 10.64 -12.81 -12.43
N LEU A 105 10.15 -11.56 -12.53
CA LEU A 105 8.72 -11.30 -12.53
C LEU A 105 8.08 -12.02 -13.75
N PRO A 106 7.07 -12.87 -13.55
CA PRO A 106 6.47 -13.65 -14.62
C PRO A 106 5.57 -12.79 -15.53
N THR A 107 6.19 -11.98 -16.33
CA THR A 107 5.59 -11.03 -17.27
C THR A 107 6.34 -11.03 -18.59
N THR A 108 5.72 -10.54 -19.66
CA THR A 108 6.36 -10.37 -20.98
C THR A 108 7.22 -9.11 -21.06
N TYR A 109 7.23 -8.27 -20.03
CA TYR A 109 8.04 -7.06 -19.93
C TYR A 109 9.21 -7.27 -18.98
N GLU A 110 10.41 -6.96 -19.43
CA GLU A 110 11.62 -7.07 -18.62
C GLU A 110 11.80 -5.80 -17.77
N ILE A 111 11.57 -5.93 -16.46
CA ILE A 111 11.88 -4.87 -15.50
C ILE A 111 13.40 -4.84 -15.27
N ARG A 112 14.00 -3.69 -15.43
CA ARG A 112 15.44 -3.52 -15.19
C ARG A 112 15.74 -3.48 -13.71
N LYS A 113 16.93 -3.94 -13.31
CA LYS A 113 17.44 -3.78 -11.93
C LYS A 113 17.66 -2.31 -11.66
N GLN A 114 16.83 -1.71 -10.82
CA GLN A 114 16.79 -0.28 -10.54
C GLN A 114 16.33 -0.02 -9.10
N PRO A 115 16.44 1.19 -8.59
CA PRO A 115 15.86 1.56 -7.30
C PRO A 115 14.38 1.22 -7.22
N ILE A 116 13.95 0.70 -6.07
CA ILE A 116 12.54 0.38 -5.81
C ILE A 116 11.98 1.39 -4.81
N PHE A 117 10.86 2.02 -5.17
CA PHE A 117 10.07 2.89 -4.32
C PHE A 117 8.77 2.20 -3.95
N LEU A 118 8.32 2.39 -2.71
CA LEU A 118 7.00 1.96 -2.26
C LEU A 118 6.07 3.17 -2.17
N LEU A 119 4.95 3.11 -2.87
CA LEU A 119 3.85 4.06 -2.74
C LEU A 119 2.69 3.34 -2.04
N GLY A 120 2.51 3.58 -0.77
CA GLY A 120 1.43 2.97 0.01
C GLY A 120 0.29 3.94 0.25
N HIS A 121 -0.96 3.48 0.15
CA HIS A 121 -2.15 4.22 0.52
C HIS A 121 -2.80 3.61 1.76
N SER A 122 -3.13 4.44 2.77
CA SER A 122 -3.86 4.01 3.97
C SER A 122 -3.15 2.85 4.69
N LYS A 123 -3.77 1.67 4.85
CA LYS A 123 -3.13 0.45 5.38
C LYS A 123 -1.90 0.05 4.58
N GLY A 124 -1.95 0.16 3.24
CA GLY A 124 -0.81 -0.14 2.38
C GLY A 124 0.42 0.74 2.65
N ALA A 125 0.23 1.97 3.14
CA ALA A 125 1.33 2.82 3.59
C ALA A 125 1.95 2.28 4.88
N GLY A 126 1.14 1.82 5.83
CA GLY A 126 1.63 1.13 7.04
C GLY A 126 2.47 -0.10 6.70
N VAL A 127 1.98 -0.95 5.79
CA VAL A 127 2.72 -2.12 5.28
C VAL A 127 4.05 -1.69 4.63
N SER A 128 4.04 -0.64 3.80
CA SER A 128 5.23 -0.12 3.14
C SER A 128 6.28 0.40 4.14
N LEU A 129 5.84 1.09 5.19
CA LEU A 129 6.72 1.55 6.28
C LEU A 129 7.34 0.38 7.03
N ILE A 130 6.52 -0.58 7.48
CA ILE A 130 7.00 -1.77 8.20
C ILE A 130 7.99 -2.56 7.33
N TYR A 131 7.66 -2.73 6.04
CA TYR A 131 8.54 -3.43 5.11
C TYR A 131 9.89 -2.73 4.96
N SER A 132 9.90 -1.40 4.81
CA SER A 132 11.14 -0.62 4.70
C SER A 132 12.00 -0.68 5.96
N PHE A 133 11.38 -0.76 7.14
CA PHE A 133 12.10 -0.96 8.40
C PHE A 133 12.73 -2.34 8.51
N ASN A 134 12.10 -3.38 7.92
CA ASN A 134 12.62 -4.74 7.91
C ASN A 134 13.71 -4.91 6.85
N HIS A 135 13.64 -4.16 5.74
CA HIS A 135 14.47 -4.34 4.55
C HIS A 135 14.95 -3.00 3.99
N PRO A 136 15.69 -2.17 4.78
CA PRO A 136 16.08 -0.84 4.35
C PRO A 136 17.00 -0.83 3.12
N ASP A 137 17.80 -1.87 2.92
CA ASP A 137 18.70 -2.01 1.77
C ASP A 137 17.98 -2.38 0.45
N LEU A 138 16.68 -2.73 0.52
CA LEU A 138 15.91 -3.12 -0.64
C LEU A 138 15.09 -1.97 -1.23
N ILE A 139 14.84 -0.93 -0.43
CA ILE A 139 13.88 0.14 -0.75
C ILE A 139 14.59 1.50 -0.74
N GLN A 140 14.49 2.21 -1.86
CA GLN A 140 15.07 3.54 -2.05
C GLN A 140 14.31 4.63 -1.32
N GLY A 141 13.00 4.49 -1.16
CA GLY A 141 12.16 5.44 -0.46
C GLY A 141 10.72 4.97 -0.34
N VAL A 142 10.01 5.51 0.66
CA VAL A 142 8.60 5.24 0.92
C VAL A 142 7.79 6.52 0.80
N ILE A 143 6.78 6.49 -0.06
CA ILE A 143 5.77 7.53 -0.20
C ILE A 143 4.49 7.04 0.49
N SER A 144 4.12 7.69 1.58
CA SER A 144 2.92 7.36 2.35
C SER A 144 1.77 8.30 1.98
N TRP A 145 0.78 7.79 1.27
CA TRP A 145 -0.44 8.51 0.93
C TRP A 145 -1.52 8.24 1.98
N ASN A 146 -1.92 9.27 2.74
CA ASN A 146 -2.98 9.17 3.76
C ASN A 146 -2.79 7.94 4.66
N GLY A 147 -1.53 7.67 5.04
CA GLY A 147 -1.10 6.43 5.65
C GLY A 147 -1.51 6.29 7.11
N ILE A 148 -1.68 5.05 7.54
CA ILE A 148 -1.85 4.71 8.95
C ILE A 148 -0.51 4.75 9.68
N THR A 149 -0.55 5.08 10.97
CA THR A 149 0.58 5.00 11.91
C THR A 149 0.34 4.01 13.04
N ASN A 150 -0.89 3.47 13.10
CA ASN A 150 -1.30 2.38 13.99
C ASN A 150 -1.89 1.25 13.14
N VAL A 151 -1.42 0.04 13.35
CA VAL A 151 -1.84 -1.17 12.60
C VAL A 151 -3.16 -1.76 13.09
N ASP A 152 -3.57 -1.45 14.32
CA ASP A 152 -4.86 -1.89 14.86
C ASP A 152 -5.99 -0.97 14.33
N LEU A 153 -6.70 -1.46 13.32
CA LEU A 153 -7.77 -0.75 12.63
C LEU A 153 -9.17 -1.21 13.10
N PHE A 154 -9.23 -2.09 14.09
CA PHE A 154 -10.46 -2.72 14.52
C PHE A 154 -11.09 -1.98 15.70
N SER A 155 -12.42 -1.83 15.67
CA SER A 155 -13.19 -1.31 16.80
C SER A 155 -13.21 -2.31 17.97
N GLU A 156 -13.48 -1.83 19.17
CA GLU A 156 -13.58 -2.71 20.35
C GLU A 156 -14.72 -3.75 20.21
N GLU A 157 -15.80 -3.43 19.49
CA GLU A 157 -16.89 -4.36 19.18
C GLU A 157 -16.40 -5.47 18.25
N GLU A 158 -15.71 -5.13 17.16
CA GLU A 158 -15.13 -6.11 16.23
C GLU A 158 -14.12 -7.01 16.96
N LYS A 159 -13.24 -6.44 17.81
CA LYS A 159 -12.30 -7.22 18.62
C LYS A 159 -13.00 -8.15 19.60
N HIS A 160 -14.06 -7.67 20.26
CA HIS A 160 -14.86 -8.50 21.15
C HIS A 160 -15.48 -9.68 20.41
N ASP A 161 -16.06 -9.42 19.24
CA ASP A 161 -16.69 -10.44 18.42
C ASP A 161 -15.66 -11.46 17.89
N MET A 162 -14.50 -11.00 17.41
CA MET A 162 -13.41 -11.90 17.02
C MET A 162 -12.97 -12.81 18.17
N ARG A 163 -12.81 -12.26 19.40
CA ARG A 163 -12.39 -13.06 20.58
C ARG A 163 -13.47 -14.01 21.07
N SER A 164 -14.73 -13.60 21.09
CA SER A 164 -15.82 -14.38 21.69
C SER A 164 -16.49 -15.36 20.73
N LYS A 165 -16.52 -15.02 19.43
CA LYS A 165 -17.20 -15.78 18.37
C LYS A 165 -16.23 -16.37 17.34
N GLY A 166 -14.94 -16.03 17.40
CA GLY A 166 -13.92 -16.39 16.41
C GLY A 166 -13.94 -15.51 15.15
N ARG A 167 -15.00 -14.67 14.96
CA ARG A 167 -15.19 -13.86 13.76
C ARG A 167 -16.04 -12.63 14.04
N ALA A 168 -15.66 -11.51 13.43
CA ALA A 168 -16.45 -10.29 13.31
C ALA A 168 -16.73 -9.99 11.82
N TYR A 169 -17.46 -8.90 11.57
CA TYR A 169 -17.76 -8.43 10.22
C TYR A 169 -17.66 -6.92 10.15
N VAL A 170 -17.02 -6.42 9.07
CA VAL A 170 -16.99 -5.01 8.72
C VAL A 170 -17.79 -4.76 7.45
N TYR A 171 -18.63 -3.75 7.45
CA TYR A 171 -19.43 -3.42 6.28
C TYR A 171 -18.60 -2.74 5.18
N ASN A 172 -18.72 -3.22 3.96
CA ASN A 172 -18.20 -2.57 2.77
C ASN A 172 -19.35 -1.83 2.05
N ALA A 173 -19.38 -0.51 2.19
CA ALA A 173 -20.47 0.31 1.64
C ALA A 173 -20.53 0.28 0.11
N ARG A 174 -19.40 0.08 -0.59
CA ARG A 174 -19.32 0.00 -2.04
C ARG A 174 -20.00 -1.26 -2.59
N THR A 175 -19.63 -2.41 -2.06
CA THR A 175 -20.14 -3.72 -2.53
C THR A 175 -21.37 -4.19 -1.76
N LYS A 176 -21.76 -3.48 -0.69
CA LYS A 176 -22.82 -3.85 0.26
C LYS A 176 -22.64 -5.22 0.90
N GLN A 177 -21.38 -5.64 1.05
CA GLN A 177 -21.01 -6.92 1.65
C GLN A 177 -20.62 -6.75 3.12
N GLN A 178 -20.92 -7.77 3.92
CA GLN A 178 -20.33 -7.97 5.24
C GLN A 178 -19.02 -8.72 5.06
N MET A 179 -17.91 -8.01 5.23
CA MET A 179 -16.57 -8.55 5.06
C MET A 179 -16.13 -9.24 6.37
N PRO A 180 -15.83 -10.54 6.36
CA PRO A 180 -15.48 -11.26 7.58
C PRO A 180 -14.06 -10.92 8.07
N LEU A 181 -13.89 -10.93 9.40
CA LEU A 181 -12.63 -10.70 10.11
C LEU A 181 -12.43 -11.83 11.11
N ASN A 182 -11.46 -12.69 10.94
CA ASN A 182 -11.18 -13.80 11.84
C ASN A 182 -10.28 -13.39 13.02
N LEU A 183 -10.34 -14.15 14.11
CA LEU A 183 -9.49 -13.97 15.29
C LEU A 183 -7.99 -13.94 14.95
N GLU A 184 -7.57 -14.68 13.93
CA GLU A 184 -6.19 -14.72 13.40
C GLU A 184 -5.60 -13.33 13.13
N LEU A 185 -6.44 -12.33 12.77
CA LEU A 185 -5.99 -10.95 12.57
C LEU A 185 -5.49 -10.31 13.87
N LEU A 186 -6.16 -10.57 14.99
CA LEU A 186 -5.75 -10.07 16.30
C LEU A 186 -4.54 -10.83 16.86
N GLU A 187 -4.48 -12.13 16.60
CA GLU A 187 -3.35 -12.97 17.00
C GLU A 187 -2.06 -12.49 16.29
N ASP A 188 -2.12 -12.24 14.98
CA ASP A 188 -1.01 -11.68 14.20
C ASP A 188 -0.55 -10.32 14.74
N LEU A 189 -1.49 -9.41 15.06
CA LEU A 189 -1.16 -8.12 15.66
C LEU A 189 -0.48 -8.24 17.02
N GLN A 190 -0.88 -9.21 17.83
CA GLN A 190 -0.32 -9.44 19.15
C GLN A 190 1.05 -10.12 19.06
N GLU A 191 1.20 -11.14 18.22
CA GLU A 191 2.44 -11.90 18.05
C GLU A 191 3.58 -11.04 17.50
N HIS A 192 3.25 -10.12 16.59
CA HIS A 192 4.22 -9.27 15.90
C HIS A 192 4.18 -7.80 16.34
N ALA A 193 3.65 -7.50 17.54
CA ALA A 193 3.44 -6.14 18.03
C ALA A 193 4.67 -5.25 17.91
N ASP A 194 5.85 -5.74 18.29
CA ASP A 194 7.11 -4.98 18.20
C ASP A 194 7.51 -4.70 16.74
N ASN A 195 7.32 -5.68 15.85
CA ASN A 195 7.62 -5.52 14.42
C ASN A 195 6.67 -4.51 13.76
N TYR A 196 5.42 -4.43 14.22
CA TYR A 196 4.41 -3.55 13.66
C TYR A 196 4.33 -2.17 14.34
N HIS A 197 5.15 -1.92 15.35
CA HIS A 197 5.12 -0.66 16.09
C HIS A 197 5.76 0.49 15.30
N ILE A 198 5.03 1.01 14.30
CA ILE A 198 5.50 2.05 13.37
C ILE A 198 6.09 3.24 14.12
N MET A 199 5.40 3.75 15.15
CA MET A 199 5.80 4.94 15.90
C MET A 199 7.13 4.78 16.66
N GLU A 200 7.49 3.58 17.08
CA GLU A 200 8.78 3.33 17.71
C GLU A 200 9.88 3.14 16.67
N ARG A 201 9.58 2.35 15.64
CA ARG A 201 10.56 1.96 14.63
C ARG A 201 10.98 3.11 13.71
N VAL A 202 10.06 4.05 13.47
CA VAL A 202 10.34 5.23 12.63
C VAL A 202 11.46 6.10 13.19
N LYS A 203 11.70 6.08 14.51
CA LYS A 203 12.77 6.86 15.16
C LYS A 203 14.17 6.51 14.67
N SER A 204 14.36 5.27 14.22
CA SER A 204 15.64 4.75 13.68
C SER A 204 15.56 4.42 12.19
N ALA A 205 14.52 4.86 11.49
CA ALA A 205 14.38 4.62 10.06
C ALA A 205 15.49 5.33 9.28
N ILE A 206 16.15 4.57 8.39
CA ILE A 206 17.20 5.11 7.50
C ILE A 206 16.71 5.25 6.05
N THR A 207 15.68 4.51 5.66
CA THR A 207 15.03 4.67 4.35
C THR A 207 14.34 6.04 4.30
N PRO A 208 14.54 6.84 3.24
CA PRO A 208 13.81 8.09 3.04
C PRO A 208 12.29 7.89 3.04
N ILE A 209 11.55 8.74 3.75
CA ILE A 209 10.10 8.68 3.88
C ILE A 209 9.51 10.07 3.63
N VAL A 210 8.42 10.14 2.88
CA VAL A 210 7.56 11.33 2.79
C VAL A 210 6.11 10.96 3.06
N LEU A 211 5.42 11.79 3.85
CA LEU A 211 3.99 11.71 4.06
C LEU A 211 3.30 12.73 3.16
N ILE A 212 2.41 12.26 2.29
CA ILE A 212 1.55 13.10 1.44
C ILE A 212 0.12 12.86 1.88
N GLN A 213 -0.52 13.87 2.47
CA GLN A 213 -1.80 13.69 3.16
C GLN A 213 -2.79 14.80 2.86
N GLY A 214 -4.02 14.42 2.58
CA GLY A 214 -5.11 15.36 2.40
C GLY A 214 -5.41 16.13 3.69
N SER A 215 -5.59 17.46 3.58
CA SER A 215 -5.91 18.31 4.74
C SER A 215 -7.28 18.02 5.37
N GLU A 216 -8.15 17.33 4.62
CA GLU A 216 -9.48 16.87 5.06
C GLU A 216 -9.54 15.34 5.31
N ASP A 217 -8.37 14.68 5.42
CA ASP A 217 -8.29 13.29 5.84
C ASP A 217 -8.76 13.10 7.29
N GLY A 218 -9.04 11.87 7.70
CA GLY A 218 -9.48 11.54 9.05
C GLY A 218 -8.58 12.15 10.12
N ILE A 219 -9.18 12.76 11.16
CA ILE A 219 -8.43 13.48 12.19
C ILE A 219 -7.37 12.59 12.85
N TRP A 220 -7.71 11.34 13.16
CA TRP A 220 -6.79 10.38 13.79
C TRP A 220 -5.59 10.02 12.90
N LEU A 221 -5.77 10.02 11.57
CA LEU A 221 -4.67 9.81 10.61
C LEU A 221 -3.73 11.01 10.59
N ARG A 222 -4.29 12.24 10.57
CA ARG A 222 -3.50 13.47 10.59
C ARG A 222 -2.73 13.66 11.91
N GLU A 223 -3.34 13.32 13.04
CA GLU A 223 -2.68 13.31 14.34
C GLU A 223 -1.56 12.25 14.41
N GLY A 224 -1.78 11.09 13.79
CA GLY A 224 -0.77 10.07 13.64
C GLY A 224 0.42 10.55 12.82
N SER A 225 0.17 11.18 11.67
CA SER A 225 1.22 11.78 10.82
C SER A 225 2.02 12.86 11.55
N ALA A 226 1.35 13.74 12.30
CA ALA A 226 2.02 14.78 13.10
C ALA A 226 2.99 14.16 14.12
N LYS A 227 2.55 13.14 14.86
CA LYS A 227 3.39 12.42 15.83
C LYS A 227 4.55 11.68 15.14
N LEU A 228 4.34 11.15 13.94
CA LEU A 228 5.38 10.44 13.21
C LEU A 228 6.51 11.40 12.78
N VAL A 229 6.17 12.58 12.29
CA VAL A 229 7.15 13.64 11.96
C VAL A 229 7.85 14.18 13.22
N GLU A 230 7.13 14.29 14.33
CA GLU A 230 7.73 14.66 15.64
C GLU A 230 8.74 13.59 16.09
N ALA A 231 8.43 12.31 15.88
CA ALA A 231 9.31 11.19 16.25
C ALA A 231 10.56 11.09 15.35
N ASN A 232 10.48 11.53 14.10
CA ASN A 232 11.61 11.57 13.16
C ASN A 232 11.52 12.80 12.25
N SER A 233 12.30 13.82 12.59
CA SER A 233 12.33 15.12 11.89
C SER A 233 12.95 15.08 10.47
N THR A 234 13.44 13.95 10.02
CA THR A 234 13.90 13.78 8.62
C THR A 234 12.77 13.49 7.64
N ILE A 235 11.55 13.26 8.16
CA ILE A 235 10.37 12.94 7.38
C ILE A 235 9.64 14.23 7.03
N ASP A 236 9.46 14.47 5.74
CA ASP A 236 8.63 15.56 5.26
C ASP A 236 7.14 15.17 5.31
N TRP A 237 6.30 16.13 5.68
CA TRP A 237 4.85 16.01 5.67
C TRP A 237 4.20 17.06 4.78
N ILE A 238 3.77 16.63 3.62
CA ILE A 238 3.12 17.46 2.62
C ILE A 238 1.61 17.35 2.81
N GLN A 239 0.97 18.46 3.18
CA GLN A 239 -0.48 18.54 3.31
C GLN A 239 -1.10 19.03 2.01
N ILE A 240 -2.00 18.25 1.41
CA ILE A 240 -2.71 18.57 0.16
C ILE A 240 -4.02 19.28 0.50
N PRO A 241 -4.15 20.59 0.18
CA PRO A 241 -5.34 21.37 0.52
C PRO A 241 -6.62 20.77 -0.07
N GLY A 242 -7.68 20.64 0.74
CA GLY A 242 -9.00 20.14 0.34
C GLY A 242 -9.02 18.66 -0.06
N GLY A 243 -7.92 17.93 0.09
CA GLY A 243 -7.85 16.50 -0.15
C GLY A 243 -8.43 15.70 1.02
N ASN A 244 -9.34 14.76 0.75
CA ASN A 244 -9.82 13.78 1.71
C ASN A 244 -8.95 12.51 1.69
N HIS A 245 -9.41 11.41 2.33
CA HIS A 245 -8.69 10.14 2.43
C HIS A 245 -8.29 9.51 1.09
N THR A 246 -8.97 9.84 0.00
CA THR A 246 -8.70 9.32 -1.35
C THR A 246 -8.32 10.43 -2.33
N PHE A 247 -7.90 11.61 -1.82
CA PHE A 247 -7.67 12.81 -2.61
C PHE A 247 -8.87 13.16 -3.50
N ASN A 248 -10.08 13.01 -2.95
CA ASN A 248 -11.38 13.23 -3.60
C ASN A 248 -11.68 12.29 -4.79
N SER A 249 -10.89 11.25 -4.95
CA SER A 249 -11.13 10.21 -5.95
C SER A 249 -12.21 9.24 -5.49
N VAL A 250 -12.95 8.68 -6.45
CA VAL A 250 -14.02 7.71 -6.20
C VAL A 250 -13.80 6.43 -6.99
N HIS A 251 -14.53 5.38 -6.64
CA HIS A 251 -14.59 4.16 -7.43
C HIS A 251 -16.05 3.86 -7.85
N PRO A 252 -16.34 3.59 -9.14
CA PRO A 252 -15.42 3.64 -10.29
C PRO A 252 -14.82 5.01 -10.53
N PHE A 253 -13.62 5.07 -11.15
CA PHE A 253 -12.90 6.32 -11.39
C PHE A 253 -13.71 7.26 -12.30
N GLN A 254 -13.95 8.50 -11.85
CA GLN A 254 -14.75 9.49 -12.55
C GLN A 254 -13.88 10.64 -13.11
N GLY A 255 -12.58 10.43 -13.18
CA GLY A 255 -11.62 11.44 -13.57
C GLY A 255 -10.76 11.92 -12.39
N THR A 256 -9.73 12.67 -12.72
CA THR A 256 -8.80 13.19 -11.73
C THR A 256 -9.38 14.37 -10.94
N THR A 257 -8.73 14.73 -9.85
CA THR A 257 -9.07 15.85 -8.97
C THR A 257 -7.83 16.70 -8.73
N THR A 258 -7.99 17.96 -8.39
CA THR A 258 -6.86 18.84 -8.04
C THR A 258 -6.01 18.26 -6.89
N PRO A 259 -6.59 17.74 -5.78
CA PRO A 259 -5.80 17.10 -4.75
C PRO A 259 -5.03 15.86 -5.21
N LEU A 260 -5.60 15.03 -6.10
CA LEU A 260 -4.93 13.86 -6.64
C LEU A 260 -3.75 14.25 -7.54
N GLU A 261 -3.92 15.23 -8.42
CA GLU A 261 -2.83 15.75 -9.28
C GLU A 261 -1.67 16.31 -8.45
N GLU A 262 -1.98 17.05 -7.39
CA GLU A 262 -0.97 17.59 -6.50
C GLU A 262 -0.23 16.45 -5.76
N ALA A 263 -0.94 15.44 -5.27
CA ALA A 263 -0.30 14.29 -4.63
C ALA A 263 0.63 13.53 -5.59
N ILE A 264 0.22 13.36 -6.87
CA ILE A 264 1.06 12.76 -7.92
C ILE A 264 2.30 13.62 -8.18
N CYS A 265 2.12 14.95 -8.31
CA CYS A 265 3.22 15.88 -8.53
C CYS A 265 4.26 15.80 -7.41
N GLN A 266 3.83 15.86 -6.15
CA GLN A 266 4.71 15.73 -4.99
C GLN A 266 5.41 14.36 -4.96
N THR A 267 4.71 13.28 -5.30
CA THR A 267 5.30 11.94 -5.41
C THR A 267 6.45 11.91 -6.43
N LYS A 268 6.23 12.46 -7.63
CA LYS A 268 7.27 12.55 -8.68
C LYS A 268 8.48 13.35 -8.19
N ASN A 269 8.27 14.50 -7.55
CA ASN A 269 9.34 15.36 -7.04
C ASN A 269 10.24 14.63 -6.03
N TYR A 270 9.66 13.90 -5.07
CA TYR A 270 10.43 13.16 -4.07
C TYR A 270 11.20 11.99 -4.68
N MET A 271 10.59 11.20 -5.55
CA MET A 271 11.28 10.10 -6.22
C MET A 271 12.45 10.60 -7.08
N GLU A 272 12.25 11.69 -7.83
CA GLU A 272 13.33 12.30 -8.62
C GLU A 272 14.49 12.81 -7.74
N ALA A 273 14.17 13.46 -6.61
CA ALA A 273 15.18 13.91 -5.67
C ALA A 273 15.98 12.71 -5.12
N TRP A 274 15.33 11.65 -4.69
CA TRP A 274 16.01 10.48 -4.12
C TRP A 274 16.81 9.67 -5.15
N THR A 275 16.43 9.71 -6.43
CA THR A 275 17.19 9.05 -7.50
C THR A 275 18.51 9.78 -7.79
N LYS A 276 18.56 11.10 -7.62
CA LYS A 276 19.80 11.90 -7.89
C LYS A 276 20.91 11.71 -6.86
N PHE A 277 20.60 11.18 -5.69
CA PHE A 277 21.55 10.99 -4.58
C PHE A 277 21.93 9.50 -4.36
N SER A 278 21.60 8.63 -5.29
CA SER A 278 21.88 7.18 -5.26
C SER A 278 23.19 6.81 -5.93
#